data_b50739ddac8f269a306c8ff65cc1e5cf
#
_entry.id   b50739ddac8f269a306c8ff65cc1e5cf
#
_cell.length_a   1.000
_cell.length_b   1.000
_cell.length_c   1.000
_cell.angle_alpha   90.00
_cell.angle_beta   90.00
_cell.angle_gamma   90.00
#
_symmetry.space_group_name_H-M   'P 1'
#
loop_
_entity.id
_entity.type
_entity.pdbx_description
1 polymer ?
#
loop_
_entity_poly.entity_id
_entity_poly.type
_entity_poly.pdbx_seq_one_letter_code
_entity_poly.pdbx_strand_id
1 'polypeptide(L)'
;MTIFGALNVNARNFGIELNRAVEKVKEGATGFLTQPAMTDEAVMNLKHAKEVLRDSAKIIGGIIPVVSEKNGRFMESEISGIHLSEEMIESYHGLEREEAEELAVKYSLLYARKMADYVDGYYLMTPFGRTGLMARIVAALKKE
;
A
#
# COMPACT_ATOMS: atom_id res chain seq x y z
N MET A 1 -5.66 -11.74 22.94
CA MET A 1 -5.33 -10.34 22.49
C MET A 1 -4.84 -10.37 21.04
N THR A 2 -5.36 -9.48 20.22
CA THR A 2 -4.92 -9.34 18.83
C THR A 2 -3.82 -8.31 18.75
N ILE A 3 -2.65 -8.70 18.25
CA ILE A 3 -1.48 -7.80 18.13
C ILE A 3 -1.08 -7.70 16.68
N PHE A 4 -1.09 -6.47 16.14
CA PHE A 4 -0.63 -6.20 14.77
C PHE A 4 0.69 -5.46 14.81
N GLY A 5 1.61 -5.88 13.92
CA GLY A 5 2.88 -5.20 13.70
C GLY A 5 2.88 -4.48 12.35
N ALA A 6 3.97 -3.77 12.09
CA ALA A 6 4.19 -3.13 10.80
C ALA A 6 5.05 -4.04 9.91
N LEU A 7 4.77 -4.04 8.62
CA LEU A 7 5.55 -4.76 7.60
C LEU A 7 5.89 -3.78 6.48
N ASN A 8 7.17 -3.42 6.37
CA ASN A 8 7.62 -2.48 5.33
C ASN A 8 7.93 -3.21 4.02
N VAL A 9 6.95 -3.31 3.14
CA VAL A 9 7.09 -3.95 1.83
C VAL A 9 7.98 -3.15 0.87
N ASN A 10 8.34 -1.93 1.24
CA ASN A 10 9.26 -1.07 0.48
C ASN A 10 10.68 -1.06 1.08
N ALA A 11 10.97 -1.94 2.01
CA ALA A 11 12.29 -2.01 2.64
C ALA A 11 13.37 -2.33 1.60
N ARG A 12 14.52 -1.66 1.73
CA ARG A 12 15.65 -1.87 0.84
C ARG A 12 16.13 -3.33 0.86
N ASN A 13 16.13 -3.95 2.03
CA ASN A 13 16.40 -5.38 2.18
C ASN A 13 15.17 -6.06 2.77
N PHE A 14 14.30 -6.53 1.90
CA PHE A 14 13.07 -7.15 2.34
C PHE A 14 13.29 -8.49 3.05
N GLY A 15 14.36 -9.21 2.74
CA GLY A 15 14.68 -10.45 3.44
C GLY A 15 14.84 -10.24 4.94
N ILE A 16 15.54 -9.17 5.34
CA ILE A 16 15.71 -8.81 6.75
C ILE A 16 14.35 -8.42 7.36
N GLU A 17 13.56 -7.62 6.65
CA GLU A 17 12.25 -7.19 7.11
C GLU A 17 11.33 -8.39 7.32
N LEU A 18 11.34 -9.35 6.40
CA LEU A 18 10.53 -10.55 6.49
C LEU A 18 10.97 -11.45 7.66
N ASN A 19 12.27 -11.58 7.90
CA ASN A 19 12.77 -12.32 9.05
C ASN A 19 12.29 -11.70 10.36
N ARG A 20 12.26 -10.37 10.44
CA ARG A 20 11.70 -9.65 11.60
C ARG A 20 10.20 -9.95 11.78
N ALA A 21 9.46 -10.02 10.67
CA ALA A 21 8.04 -10.36 10.73
C ALA A 21 7.84 -11.77 11.27
N VAL A 22 8.64 -12.74 10.83
CA VAL A 22 8.58 -14.12 11.35
C VAL A 22 8.85 -14.15 12.85
N GLU A 23 9.85 -13.40 13.31
CA GLU A 23 10.15 -13.31 14.75
C GLU A 23 9.00 -12.67 15.54
N LYS A 24 8.38 -11.62 14.98
CA LYS A 24 7.21 -10.99 15.62
C LYS A 24 6.05 -11.97 15.78
N VAL A 25 5.83 -12.85 14.78
CA VAL A 25 4.79 -13.90 14.89
C VAL A 25 5.12 -14.86 16.02
N LYS A 26 6.37 -15.27 16.14
CA LYS A 26 6.83 -16.13 17.25
C LYS A 26 6.60 -15.47 18.60
N GLU A 27 6.71 -14.14 18.67
CA GLU A 27 6.49 -13.37 19.89
C GLU A 27 5.01 -13.02 20.12
N GLY A 28 4.10 -13.45 19.27
CA GLY A 28 2.68 -13.30 19.47
C GLY A 28 1.93 -12.37 18.52
N ALA A 29 2.59 -11.81 17.50
CA ALA A 29 1.89 -10.98 16.49
C ALA A 29 0.92 -11.85 15.69
N THR A 30 -0.29 -11.36 15.49
CA THR A 30 -1.36 -12.06 14.79
C THR A 30 -1.64 -11.50 13.40
N GLY A 31 -1.04 -10.35 13.08
CA GLY A 31 -1.19 -9.74 11.77
C GLY A 31 -0.24 -8.58 11.55
N PHE A 32 -0.26 -8.05 10.34
CA PHE A 32 0.59 -6.94 9.93
C PHE A 32 -0.20 -5.92 9.12
N LEU A 33 0.10 -4.64 9.35
CA LEU A 33 -0.29 -3.54 8.47
C LEU A 33 0.94 -3.22 7.63
N THR A 34 0.81 -3.27 6.30
CA THR A 34 1.95 -2.97 5.43
C THR A 34 2.10 -1.47 5.24
N GLN A 35 3.30 -1.04 4.84
CA GLN A 35 3.45 0.27 4.22
C GLN A 35 2.70 0.25 2.87
N PRO A 36 2.32 1.42 2.30
CA PRO A 36 1.61 1.41 1.02
C PRO A 36 2.35 0.64 -0.07
N ALA A 37 1.67 -0.31 -0.71
CA ALA A 37 2.25 -1.16 -1.75
C ALA A 37 1.84 -0.62 -3.13
N MET A 38 2.51 0.44 -3.57
CA MET A 38 2.18 1.18 -4.79
C MET A 38 3.21 1.00 -5.91
N THR A 39 4.01 -0.05 -5.84
CA THR A 39 4.96 -0.44 -6.91
C THR A 39 4.87 -1.94 -7.13
N ASP A 40 5.28 -2.39 -8.30
CA ASP A 40 5.31 -3.82 -8.60
C ASP A 40 6.29 -4.56 -7.68
N GLU A 41 7.40 -3.93 -7.31
CA GLU A 41 8.36 -4.49 -6.36
C GLU A 41 7.71 -4.73 -5.00
N ALA A 42 6.96 -3.75 -4.50
CA ALA A 42 6.25 -3.89 -3.22
C ALA A 42 5.23 -5.03 -3.27
N VAL A 43 4.52 -5.18 -4.38
CA VAL A 43 3.57 -6.28 -4.57
C VAL A 43 4.30 -7.64 -4.59
N MET A 44 5.45 -7.73 -5.23
CA MET A 44 6.25 -8.96 -5.22
C MET A 44 6.76 -9.30 -3.83
N ASN A 45 7.19 -8.30 -3.06
CA ASN A 45 7.59 -8.49 -1.66
C ASN A 45 6.41 -8.99 -0.82
N LEU A 46 5.23 -8.44 -1.07
CA LEU A 46 4.01 -8.86 -0.40
C LEU A 46 3.65 -10.31 -0.72
N LYS A 47 3.79 -10.71 -1.97
CA LYS A 47 3.61 -12.10 -2.39
C LYS A 47 4.56 -13.02 -1.61
N HIS A 48 5.83 -12.63 -1.53
CA HIS A 48 6.84 -13.40 -0.80
C HIS A 48 6.48 -13.52 0.69
N ALA A 49 6.02 -12.42 1.29
CA ALA A 49 5.57 -12.42 2.68
C ALA A 49 4.40 -13.41 2.88
N LYS A 50 3.44 -13.41 1.98
CA LYS A 50 2.30 -14.34 2.05
C LYS A 50 2.77 -15.79 1.95
N GLU A 51 3.72 -16.08 1.08
CA GLU A 51 4.27 -17.43 0.94
C GLU A 51 4.97 -17.91 2.21
N VAL A 52 5.67 -17.02 2.91
CA VAL A 52 6.40 -17.35 4.14
C VAL A 52 5.47 -17.41 5.35
N LEU A 53 4.62 -16.41 5.54
CA LEU A 53 3.75 -16.31 6.71
C LEU A 53 2.52 -17.20 6.62
N ARG A 54 2.00 -17.43 5.41
CA ARG A 54 0.80 -18.24 5.16
C ARG A 54 -0.34 -17.81 6.09
N ASP A 55 -0.92 -18.77 6.82
CA ASP A 55 -2.04 -18.51 7.73
C ASP A 55 -1.61 -18.16 9.15
N SER A 56 -0.29 -18.03 9.39
CA SER A 56 0.22 -17.71 10.73
C SER A 56 -0.05 -16.25 11.13
N ALA A 57 -0.33 -15.39 10.17
CA ALA A 57 -0.65 -13.98 10.43
C ALA A 57 -1.52 -13.42 9.31
N LYS A 58 -2.39 -12.48 9.67
CA LYS A 58 -3.18 -11.71 8.71
C LYS A 58 -2.31 -10.60 8.12
N ILE A 59 -2.58 -10.22 6.87
CA ILE A 59 -1.88 -9.12 6.22
C ILE A 59 -2.91 -8.12 5.71
N ILE A 60 -2.80 -6.87 6.15
CA ILE A 60 -3.67 -5.78 5.70
C ILE A 60 -2.82 -4.87 4.83
N GLY A 61 -3.15 -4.81 3.54
CA GLY A 61 -2.39 -4.07 2.55
C GLY A 61 -2.71 -2.58 2.58
N GLY A 62 -1.66 -1.75 2.59
CA GLY A 62 -1.81 -0.29 2.59
C GLY A 62 -1.94 0.27 1.19
N ILE A 63 -2.85 1.22 1.02
CA ILE A 63 -3.06 1.97 -0.21
C ILE A 63 -3.03 3.46 0.12
N ILE A 64 -2.25 4.24 -0.63
CA ILE A 64 -2.24 5.68 -0.50
C ILE A 64 -2.51 6.31 -1.88
N PRO A 65 -3.63 7.01 -2.06
CA PRO A 65 -3.91 7.69 -3.32
C PRO A 65 -2.96 8.86 -3.52
N VAL A 66 -2.38 8.98 -4.70
CA VAL A 66 -1.59 10.15 -5.10
C VAL A 66 -2.55 11.14 -5.76
N VAL A 67 -2.53 12.40 -5.35
CA VAL A 67 -3.53 13.38 -5.80
C VAL A 67 -2.95 14.46 -6.72
N SER A 68 -1.64 14.49 -6.90
CA SER A 68 -0.96 15.40 -7.83
C SER A 68 0.48 14.96 -8.04
N GLU A 69 1.13 15.50 -9.06
CA GLU A 69 2.56 15.27 -9.29
C GLU A 69 3.38 15.74 -8.09
N LYS A 70 3.09 16.93 -7.59
CA LYS A 70 3.77 17.51 -6.42
C LYS A 70 3.61 16.60 -5.19
N ASN A 71 2.41 16.11 -4.96
CA ASN A 71 2.10 15.20 -3.86
C ASN A 71 2.89 13.89 -4.00
N GLY A 72 2.92 13.31 -5.19
CA GLY A 72 3.68 12.09 -5.46
C GLY A 72 5.17 12.25 -5.22
N ARG A 73 5.75 13.35 -5.69
CA ARG A 73 7.17 13.65 -5.47
C ARG A 73 7.48 13.87 -4.00
N PHE A 74 6.60 14.54 -3.27
CA PHE A 74 6.75 14.72 -1.82
C PHE A 74 6.74 13.36 -1.11
N MET A 75 5.80 12.49 -1.43
CA MET A 75 5.72 11.16 -0.82
C MET A 75 6.99 10.36 -1.05
N GLU A 76 7.48 10.34 -2.29
CA GLU A 76 8.67 9.56 -2.66
C GLU A 76 9.93 10.11 -1.98
N SER A 77 10.08 11.43 -1.90
CA SER A 77 11.31 12.03 -1.38
C SER A 77 11.33 12.22 0.14
N GLU A 78 10.18 12.50 0.75
CA GLU A 78 10.13 12.95 2.15
C GLU A 78 9.51 11.94 3.13
N ILE A 79 8.70 11.00 2.64
CA ILE A 79 8.05 10.04 3.53
C ILE A 79 8.78 8.71 3.46
N SER A 80 9.42 8.32 4.56
CA SER A 80 10.10 7.05 4.67
C SER A 80 9.10 5.89 4.55
N GLY A 81 9.47 4.87 3.78
CA GLY A 81 8.64 3.68 3.62
C GLY A 81 7.59 3.76 2.52
N ILE A 82 7.51 4.89 1.79
CA ILE A 82 6.62 5.01 0.63
C ILE A 82 7.48 5.12 -0.63
N HIS A 83 7.23 4.25 -1.60
CA HIS A 83 7.86 4.29 -2.90
C HIS A 83 6.81 4.36 -4.00
N LEU A 84 7.04 5.24 -4.96
CA LEU A 84 6.20 5.45 -6.13
C LEU A 84 7.11 5.45 -7.37
N SER A 85 6.64 4.87 -8.46
CA SER A 85 7.41 4.88 -9.71
C SER A 85 7.42 6.29 -10.30
N GLU A 86 8.50 6.64 -10.99
CA GLU A 86 8.59 7.92 -11.72
C GLU A 86 7.49 8.00 -12.78
N GLU A 87 7.19 6.90 -13.44
CA GLU A 87 6.11 6.82 -14.43
C GLU A 87 4.76 7.22 -13.81
N MET A 88 4.45 6.69 -12.63
CA MET A 88 3.21 7.05 -11.93
C MET A 88 3.18 8.55 -11.60
N ILE A 89 4.27 9.07 -11.04
CA ILE A 89 4.35 10.48 -10.65
C ILE A 89 4.18 11.39 -11.87
N GLU A 90 4.89 11.11 -12.96
CA GLU A 90 4.83 11.89 -14.20
C GLU A 90 3.45 11.86 -14.85
N SER A 91 2.69 10.77 -14.66
CA SER A 91 1.36 10.65 -15.24
C SER A 91 0.38 11.72 -14.70
N TYR A 92 0.69 12.34 -13.56
CA TYR A 92 -0.10 13.44 -13.00
C TYR A 92 0.26 14.81 -13.56
N HIS A 93 1.32 14.91 -14.38
CA HIS A 93 1.78 16.20 -14.91
C HIS A 93 0.70 16.91 -15.72
N GLY A 94 0.42 18.16 -15.37
CA GLY A 94 -0.52 19.00 -16.11
C GLY A 94 -1.99 18.66 -15.92
N LEU A 95 -2.32 17.72 -15.03
CA LEU A 95 -3.72 17.35 -14.80
C LEU A 95 -4.43 18.34 -13.88
N GLU A 96 -5.69 18.62 -14.20
CA GLU A 96 -6.59 19.36 -13.33
C GLU A 96 -6.98 18.44 -12.14
N ARG A 97 -7.53 19.04 -11.08
CA ARG A 97 -7.88 18.31 -9.86
C ARG A 97 -8.79 17.09 -10.12
N GLU A 98 -9.82 17.27 -10.94
CA GLU A 98 -10.76 16.19 -11.24
C GLU A 98 -10.10 15.04 -11.96
N GLU A 99 -9.25 15.34 -12.95
CA GLU A 99 -8.50 14.34 -13.70
C GLU A 99 -7.51 13.61 -12.80
N ALA A 100 -6.83 14.34 -11.91
CA ALA A 100 -5.90 13.76 -10.97
C ALA A 100 -6.61 12.83 -9.97
N GLU A 101 -7.80 13.19 -9.51
CA GLU A 101 -8.60 12.32 -8.62
C GLU A 101 -9.07 11.05 -9.32
N GLU A 102 -9.46 11.14 -10.61
CA GLU A 102 -9.79 9.95 -11.41
C GLU A 102 -8.59 9.02 -11.51
N LEU A 103 -7.41 9.58 -11.74
CA LEU A 103 -6.17 8.80 -11.84
C LEU A 103 -5.81 8.18 -10.48
N ALA A 104 -6.04 8.90 -9.38
CA ALA A 104 -5.83 8.38 -8.03
C ALA A 104 -6.72 7.15 -7.76
N VAL A 105 -7.98 7.21 -8.16
CA VAL A 105 -8.88 6.05 -8.05
C VAL A 105 -8.36 4.89 -8.88
N LYS A 106 -7.97 5.16 -10.13
CA LYS A 106 -7.47 4.14 -11.06
C LYS A 106 -6.25 3.41 -10.51
N TYR A 107 -5.24 4.16 -10.03
CA TYR A 107 -4.03 3.54 -9.47
C TYR A 107 -4.32 2.81 -8.17
N SER A 108 -5.17 3.36 -7.31
CA SER A 108 -5.55 2.69 -6.07
C SER A 108 -6.21 1.34 -6.33
N LEU A 109 -7.13 1.27 -7.28
CA LEU A 109 -7.78 0.02 -7.69
C LEU A 109 -6.79 -0.94 -8.36
N LEU A 110 -5.91 -0.41 -9.21
CA LEU A 110 -4.91 -1.23 -9.89
C LEU A 110 -4.03 -1.97 -8.88
N TYR A 111 -3.49 -1.26 -7.89
CA TYR A 111 -2.62 -1.90 -6.90
C TYR A 111 -3.39 -2.76 -5.91
N ALA A 112 -4.63 -2.39 -5.57
CA ALA A 112 -5.50 -3.26 -4.78
C ALA A 112 -5.71 -4.61 -5.48
N ARG A 113 -5.97 -4.60 -6.78
CA ARG A 113 -6.13 -5.84 -7.57
C ARG A 113 -4.84 -6.64 -7.61
N LYS A 114 -3.70 -5.97 -7.80
CA LYS A 114 -2.39 -6.65 -7.87
C LYS A 114 -2.06 -7.37 -6.56
N MET A 115 -2.48 -6.82 -5.43
CA MET A 115 -2.18 -7.43 -4.13
C MET A 115 -3.31 -8.28 -3.55
N ALA A 116 -4.45 -8.40 -4.26
CA ALA A 116 -5.65 -9.05 -3.74
C ALA A 116 -5.43 -10.48 -3.23
N ASP A 117 -4.61 -11.26 -3.93
CA ASP A 117 -4.36 -12.67 -3.55
C ASP A 117 -3.42 -12.81 -2.35
N TYR A 118 -2.80 -11.72 -1.92
CA TYR A 118 -1.75 -11.73 -0.89
C TYR A 118 -2.15 -11.04 0.40
N VAL A 119 -3.36 -10.46 0.46
CA VAL A 119 -3.83 -9.71 1.63
C VAL A 119 -5.19 -10.22 2.11
N ASP A 120 -5.46 -10.01 3.37
CA ASP A 120 -6.75 -10.33 3.99
C ASP A 120 -7.69 -9.12 3.99
N GLY A 121 -7.19 -7.96 3.69
CA GLY A 121 -7.97 -6.72 3.61
C GLY A 121 -7.06 -5.55 3.26
N TYR A 122 -7.66 -4.37 3.18
CA TYR A 122 -6.95 -3.13 2.84
C TYR A 122 -7.19 -2.07 3.89
N TYR A 123 -6.23 -1.15 4.03
CA TYR A 123 -6.48 0.11 4.70
C TYR A 123 -5.99 1.24 3.79
N LEU A 124 -6.65 2.39 3.90
CA LEU A 124 -6.37 3.53 3.05
C LEU A 124 -5.87 4.70 3.88
N MET A 125 -4.80 5.33 3.40
CA MET A 125 -4.28 6.56 3.98
C MET A 125 -4.88 7.74 3.22
N THR A 126 -5.42 8.73 3.94
CA THR A 126 -6.09 9.87 3.33
C THR A 126 -5.14 11.05 3.19
N PRO A 127 -4.75 11.43 1.96
CA PRO A 127 -3.95 12.63 1.80
C PRO A 127 -4.82 13.88 1.95
N PHE A 128 -4.36 14.85 2.73
CA PHE A 128 -5.00 16.17 2.87
C PHE A 128 -6.50 16.14 3.23
N GLY A 129 -6.96 15.12 3.95
CA GLY A 129 -8.35 15.05 4.39
C GLY A 129 -9.38 14.90 3.27
N ARG A 130 -9.02 14.37 2.12
CA ARG A 130 -9.92 14.20 0.96
C ARG A 130 -10.89 13.04 1.15
N THR A 131 -11.84 13.21 2.03
CA THR A 131 -12.81 12.15 2.40
C THR A 131 -13.69 11.71 1.23
N GLY A 132 -14.08 12.63 0.35
CA GLY A 132 -14.87 12.29 -0.85
C GLY A 132 -14.14 11.35 -1.79
N LEU A 133 -12.85 11.60 -2.02
CA LEU A 133 -12.00 10.73 -2.82
C LEU A 133 -11.89 9.35 -2.18
N MET A 134 -11.67 9.29 -0.88
CA MET A 134 -11.56 8.03 -0.15
C MET A 134 -12.84 7.23 -0.22
N ALA A 135 -14.00 7.88 -0.10
CA ALA A 135 -15.31 7.22 -0.22
C ALA A 135 -15.49 6.60 -1.60
N ARG A 136 -15.05 7.27 -2.66
CA ARG A 136 -15.10 6.72 -4.03
C ARG A 136 -14.24 5.47 -4.16
N ILE A 137 -13.04 5.49 -3.61
CA ILE A 137 -12.11 4.34 -3.66
C ILE A 137 -12.70 3.16 -2.87
N VAL A 138 -13.19 3.41 -1.67
CA VAL A 138 -13.80 2.35 -0.84
C VAL A 138 -15.00 1.73 -1.54
N ALA A 139 -15.88 2.55 -2.11
CA ALA A 139 -17.06 2.07 -2.84
C ALA A 139 -16.66 1.19 -4.03
N ALA A 140 -15.63 1.60 -4.78
CA ALA A 140 -15.12 0.84 -5.91
C ALA A 140 -14.49 -0.49 -5.49
N LEU A 141 -13.74 -0.51 -4.38
CA LEU A 141 -13.15 -1.73 -3.84
C LEU A 141 -14.21 -2.74 -3.40
N LYS A 142 -15.30 -2.26 -2.81
CA LYS A 142 -16.39 -3.14 -2.36
C LYS A 142 -17.15 -3.81 -3.51
N LYS A 143 -17.06 -3.29 -4.73
CA LYS A 143 -17.69 -3.89 -5.91
C LYS A 143 -16.88 -5.04 -6.49
N GLU A 144 -15.67 -5.21 -6.04
CA GLU A 144 -14.76 -6.29 -6.46
C GLU A 144 -14.75 -7.43 -5.42
#